data_afe403994dd066f54871a5e02b4075d8
#
_entry.id   afe403994dd066f54871a5e02b4075d8
#
_cell.length_a   1.000
_cell.length_b   1.000
_cell.length_c   1.000
_cell.angle_alpha   90.00
_cell.angle_beta   90.00
_cell.angle_gamma   90.00
#
_symmetry.space_group_name_H-M   'P 1'
#
loop_
_entity.id
_entity.type
_entity.pdbx_description
1 polymer ?
#
loop_
_entity_poly.entity_id
_entity_poly.type
_entity_poly.pdbx_seq_one_letter_code
_entity_poly.pdbx_strand_id
1 'polypeptide(L)'
;TQGTALLGDLSRDLKDEENPDDFTAVTLCLDGIGVVVNKDSAVEDLTPDQITKIFTGEISNWSEVGGEDAPITVVGREAASGTRDGFESIFDVKDKAKYALELQETGLVVSKVASDKNAIGYVSLASVDEEKGIKAVKVDGIEATEENVANGTYTVQRPFVQIYKKGSTDPLIKAWFEFLASDEGQQIIADKGLVPQEIEVPNN
;
A
#
# COMPACT_ATOMS: atom_id res chain seq x y z
N THR A 1 -14.73 1.24 20.51
CA THR A 1 -14.24 -0.12 20.79
C THR A 1 -15.17 -0.83 21.76
N GLN A 2 -15.81 -1.89 21.31
CA GLN A 2 -16.79 -2.64 22.15
C GLN A 2 -16.11 -3.70 23.04
N GLY A 3 -14.75 -3.71 23.10
CA GLY A 3 -13.99 -4.67 23.92
C GLY A 3 -14.15 -6.14 23.52
N THR A 4 -14.51 -6.40 22.27
CA THR A 4 -14.76 -7.75 21.75
C THR A 4 -13.53 -8.42 21.13
N ALA A 5 -12.45 -7.66 20.89
CA ALA A 5 -11.19 -8.16 20.36
C ALA A 5 -10.01 -7.67 21.21
N LEU A 6 -8.96 -8.48 21.30
CA LEU A 6 -7.72 -8.14 22.02
C LEU A 6 -6.83 -7.24 21.19
N LEU A 7 -6.84 -7.42 19.86
CA LEU A 7 -6.03 -6.72 18.87
C LEU A 7 -6.93 -6.08 17.82
N GLY A 8 -6.45 -4.99 17.23
CA GLY A 8 -7.03 -4.38 16.04
C GLY A 8 -5.94 -4.19 14.99
N ASP A 9 -6.26 -4.46 13.73
CA ASP A 9 -5.33 -4.35 12.61
C ASP A 9 -5.65 -3.10 11.79
N LEU A 10 -4.64 -2.34 11.46
CA LEU A 10 -4.71 -1.14 10.64
C LEU A 10 -3.67 -1.23 9.51
N SER A 11 -4.00 -0.68 8.36
CA SER A 11 -3.08 -0.50 7.23
C SER A 11 -2.62 0.96 7.07
N ARG A 12 -2.59 1.68 8.16
CA ARG A 12 -2.18 3.07 8.34
C ARG A 12 -1.97 3.35 9.83
N ASP A 13 -1.46 4.50 10.17
CA ASP A 13 -1.44 4.98 11.56
C ASP A 13 -2.85 5.29 12.08
N LEU A 14 -2.99 5.29 13.41
CA LEU A 14 -4.20 5.77 14.08
C LEU A 14 -4.39 7.26 13.77
N LYS A 15 -5.65 7.65 13.54
CA LYS A 15 -6.04 9.04 13.37
C LYS A 15 -6.38 9.67 14.73
N ASP A 16 -6.28 10.99 14.82
CA ASP A 16 -6.58 11.72 16.05
C ASP A 16 -8.00 11.46 16.57
N GLU A 17 -8.99 11.34 15.66
CA GLU A 17 -10.38 11.03 16.01
C GLU A 17 -10.61 9.62 16.53
N GLU A 18 -9.63 8.71 16.41
CA GLU A 18 -9.70 7.33 16.90
C GLU A 18 -9.19 7.16 18.33
N ASN A 19 -8.91 8.27 19.03
CA ASN A 19 -8.40 8.31 20.38
C ASN A 19 -7.10 7.50 20.55
N PRO A 20 -6.01 7.87 19.86
CA PRO A 20 -4.75 7.11 19.87
C PRO A 20 -4.18 6.93 21.29
N ASP A 21 -4.47 7.82 22.21
CA ASP A 21 -4.01 7.73 23.60
C ASP A 21 -4.58 6.54 24.39
N ASP A 22 -5.69 5.95 23.93
CA ASP A 22 -6.30 4.77 24.54
C ASP A 22 -5.63 3.45 24.14
N PHE A 23 -4.74 3.49 23.14
CA PHE A 23 -4.10 2.32 22.56
C PHE A 23 -2.58 2.39 22.61
N THR A 24 -1.96 1.22 22.59
CA THR A 24 -0.58 1.05 22.17
C THR A 24 -0.62 0.58 20.73
N ALA A 25 0.07 1.29 19.84
CA ALA A 25 0.21 0.96 18.43
C ALA A 25 1.61 0.40 18.17
N VAL A 26 1.69 -0.71 17.47
CA VAL A 26 2.95 -1.37 17.08
C VAL A 26 2.97 -1.54 15.58
N THR A 27 3.94 -0.93 14.92
CA THR A 27 4.17 -1.14 13.49
C THR A 27 4.83 -2.49 13.28
N LEU A 28 4.17 -3.38 12.54
CA LEU A 28 4.66 -4.72 12.26
C LEU A 28 5.60 -4.75 11.06
N CYS A 29 5.21 -4.06 10.02
CA CYS A 29 5.93 -4.02 8.74
C CYS A 29 5.50 -2.81 7.90
N LEU A 30 6.28 -2.55 6.84
CA LEU A 30 5.91 -1.60 5.79
C LEU A 30 5.50 -2.37 4.53
N ASP A 31 4.46 -1.88 3.86
CA ASP A 31 3.98 -2.36 2.57
C ASP A 31 4.18 -1.27 1.52
N GLY A 32 5.04 -1.51 0.54
CA GLY A 32 5.17 -0.64 -0.62
C GLY A 32 3.90 -0.71 -1.48
N ILE A 33 3.48 0.42 -2.02
CA ILE A 33 2.37 0.48 -2.97
C ILE A 33 2.95 0.74 -4.36
N GLY A 34 2.92 -0.27 -5.22
CA GLY A 34 3.35 -0.12 -6.61
C GLY A 34 2.27 0.57 -7.44
N VAL A 35 2.66 1.67 -8.11
CA VAL A 35 1.86 2.26 -9.19
C VAL A 35 2.09 1.41 -10.42
N VAL A 36 1.06 0.72 -10.92
CA VAL A 36 1.22 -0.33 -11.91
C VAL A 36 0.58 0.03 -13.24
N VAL A 37 1.29 -0.37 -14.29
CA VAL A 37 0.84 -0.29 -15.68
C VAL A 37 0.98 -1.67 -16.35
N ASN A 38 0.43 -1.83 -17.54
CA ASN A 38 0.68 -3.03 -18.34
C ASN A 38 2.19 -3.20 -18.58
N LYS A 39 2.68 -4.44 -18.56
CA LYS A 39 4.12 -4.72 -18.72
C LYS A 39 4.71 -4.17 -20.03
N ASP A 40 3.90 -4.08 -21.10
CA ASP A 40 4.29 -3.58 -22.40
C ASP A 40 4.12 -2.04 -22.52
N SER A 41 3.77 -1.33 -21.44
CA SER A 41 3.70 0.13 -21.44
C SER A 41 5.06 0.75 -21.68
N ALA A 42 5.11 1.82 -22.50
CA ALA A 42 6.32 2.61 -22.71
C ALA A 42 6.66 3.53 -21.53
N VAL A 43 5.71 3.74 -20.60
CA VAL A 43 5.92 4.60 -19.43
C VAL A 43 6.66 3.80 -18.35
N GLU A 44 7.85 4.29 -17.98
CA GLU A 44 8.75 3.65 -17.02
C GLU A 44 8.86 4.43 -15.69
N ASP A 45 8.57 5.73 -15.71
CA ASP A 45 8.74 6.63 -14.57
C ASP A 45 7.67 7.71 -14.57
N LEU A 46 7.14 8.02 -13.40
CA LEU A 46 6.18 9.10 -13.17
C LEU A 46 6.57 9.89 -11.94
N THR A 47 6.44 11.20 -12.02
CA THR A 47 6.56 12.04 -10.80
C THR A 47 5.29 11.94 -9.94
N PRO A 48 5.37 12.21 -8.62
CA PRO A 48 4.19 12.27 -7.75
C PRO A 48 3.10 13.23 -8.26
N ASP A 49 3.50 14.36 -8.83
CA ASP A 49 2.57 15.33 -9.44
C ASP A 49 1.84 14.75 -10.66
N GLN A 50 2.56 14.02 -11.53
CA GLN A 50 1.93 13.34 -12.68
C GLN A 50 0.95 12.26 -12.23
N ILE A 51 1.31 11.46 -11.20
CA ILE A 51 0.42 10.45 -10.63
C ILE A 51 -0.85 11.12 -10.08
N THR A 52 -0.69 12.17 -9.28
CA THR A 52 -1.83 12.96 -8.75
C THR A 52 -2.73 13.45 -9.89
N LYS A 53 -2.16 14.06 -10.93
CA LYS A 53 -2.92 14.60 -12.07
C LYS A 53 -3.62 13.51 -12.91
N ILE A 54 -3.00 12.35 -13.05
CA ILE A 54 -3.63 11.20 -13.70
C ILE A 54 -4.84 10.73 -12.90
N PHE A 55 -4.68 10.54 -11.61
CA PHE A 55 -5.76 10.04 -10.76
C PHE A 55 -6.86 11.06 -10.50
N THR A 56 -6.58 12.37 -10.60
CA THR A 56 -7.62 13.43 -10.57
C THR A 56 -8.22 13.72 -11.94
N GLY A 57 -7.70 13.10 -13.01
CA GLY A 57 -8.18 13.26 -14.39
C GLY A 57 -7.80 14.59 -15.03
N GLU A 58 -6.76 15.26 -14.52
CA GLU A 58 -6.15 16.44 -15.16
C GLU A 58 -5.25 16.01 -16.32
N ILE A 59 -4.54 14.88 -16.19
CA ILE A 59 -3.84 14.19 -17.26
C ILE A 59 -4.72 12.99 -17.65
N SER A 60 -5.12 12.91 -18.90
CA SER A 60 -6.04 11.88 -19.40
C SER A 60 -5.53 11.12 -20.61
N ASN A 61 -4.37 11.49 -21.13
CA ASN A 61 -3.72 10.84 -22.27
C ASN A 61 -2.28 10.50 -21.92
N TRP A 62 -1.84 9.30 -22.27
CA TRP A 62 -0.47 8.83 -22.01
C TRP A 62 0.60 9.67 -22.71
N SER A 63 0.30 10.30 -23.84
CA SER A 63 1.25 11.20 -24.52
C SER A 63 1.67 12.41 -23.69
N GLU A 64 0.87 12.80 -22.71
CA GLU A 64 1.18 13.91 -21.79
C GLU A 64 2.30 13.57 -20.78
N VAL A 65 2.60 12.27 -20.64
CA VAL A 65 3.64 11.75 -19.74
C VAL A 65 4.67 10.87 -20.46
N GLY A 66 4.81 11.05 -21.77
CA GLY A 66 5.83 10.37 -22.58
C GLY A 66 5.44 8.98 -23.08
N GLY A 67 4.18 8.59 -22.95
CA GLY A 67 3.62 7.37 -23.51
C GLY A 67 3.04 7.54 -24.91
N GLU A 68 2.29 6.55 -25.36
CA GLU A 68 1.59 6.55 -26.65
C GLU A 68 0.41 7.55 -26.63
N ASP A 69 -0.04 7.99 -27.80
CA ASP A 69 -1.27 8.80 -27.92
C ASP A 69 -2.51 7.92 -27.71
N ALA A 70 -2.84 7.70 -26.46
CA ALA A 70 -3.96 6.86 -26.02
C ALA A 70 -4.56 7.36 -24.71
N PRO A 71 -5.89 7.21 -24.50
CA PRO A 71 -6.54 7.61 -23.26
C PRO A 71 -6.08 6.74 -22.09
N ILE A 72 -5.99 7.33 -20.90
CA ILE A 72 -5.65 6.61 -19.67
C ILE A 72 -6.90 6.02 -19.02
N THR A 73 -6.88 4.72 -18.72
CA THR A 73 -7.91 4.03 -17.92
C THR A 73 -7.46 3.93 -16.47
N VAL A 74 -8.01 4.76 -15.59
CA VAL A 74 -7.64 4.77 -14.17
C VAL A 74 -8.42 3.70 -13.41
N VAL A 75 -7.70 2.75 -12.80
CA VAL A 75 -8.27 1.62 -12.07
C VAL A 75 -7.94 1.75 -10.59
N GLY A 76 -8.97 1.75 -9.75
CA GLY A 76 -8.81 1.80 -8.30
C GLY A 76 -9.41 0.60 -7.59
N ARG A 77 -9.32 0.65 -6.27
CA ARG A 77 -9.93 -0.30 -5.35
C ARG A 77 -11.22 0.30 -4.76
N GLU A 78 -12.09 -0.56 -4.24
CA GLU A 78 -13.27 -0.14 -3.48
C GLU A 78 -12.90 0.73 -2.25
N ALA A 79 -13.86 1.50 -1.74
CA ALA A 79 -13.64 2.46 -0.65
C ALA A 79 -13.14 1.83 0.67
N ALA A 80 -13.45 0.54 0.92
CA ALA A 80 -13.00 -0.17 2.11
C ALA A 80 -11.54 -0.70 2.01
N SER A 81 -10.88 -0.52 0.86
CA SER A 81 -9.51 -1.02 0.64
C SER A 81 -8.48 -0.18 1.39
N GLY A 82 -7.71 -0.83 2.27
CA GLY A 82 -6.57 -0.17 2.91
C GLY A 82 -5.46 0.24 1.93
N THR A 83 -5.30 -0.46 0.78
CA THR A 83 -4.36 -0.02 -0.27
C THR A 83 -4.83 1.27 -0.92
N ARG A 84 -6.14 1.42 -1.13
CA ARG A 84 -6.74 2.68 -1.60
C ARG A 84 -6.52 3.81 -0.60
N ASP A 85 -6.84 3.59 0.67
CA ASP A 85 -6.69 4.62 1.71
C ASP A 85 -5.24 5.09 1.83
N GLY A 86 -4.26 4.16 1.78
CA GLY A 86 -2.84 4.49 1.76
C GLY A 86 -2.43 5.27 0.51
N PHE A 87 -2.80 4.80 -0.67
CA PHE A 87 -2.50 5.47 -1.94
C PHE A 87 -3.10 6.88 -2.01
N GLU A 88 -4.39 7.00 -1.73
CA GLU A 88 -5.10 8.29 -1.76
C GLU A 88 -4.54 9.29 -0.73
N SER A 89 -4.09 8.81 0.42
CA SER A 89 -3.45 9.65 1.45
C SER A 89 -2.08 10.16 1.01
N ILE A 90 -1.25 9.28 0.41
CA ILE A 90 0.11 9.64 -0.04
C ILE A 90 0.07 10.70 -1.13
N PHE A 91 -0.84 10.56 -2.10
CA PHE A 91 -0.96 11.47 -3.23
C PHE A 91 -1.99 12.61 -3.02
N ASP A 92 -2.59 12.73 -1.84
CA ASP A 92 -3.65 13.71 -1.51
C ASP A 92 -4.79 13.72 -2.53
N VAL A 93 -5.21 12.54 -2.98
CA VAL A 93 -6.29 12.39 -3.97
C VAL A 93 -7.59 11.85 -3.38
N LYS A 94 -7.71 11.75 -2.07
CA LYS A 94 -8.93 11.32 -1.40
C LYS A 94 -10.09 12.24 -1.79
N ASP A 95 -11.22 11.63 -2.14
CA ASP A 95 -12.43 12.32 -2.65
C ASP A 95 -12.22 13.13 -3.94
N LYS A 96 -11.02 13.11 -4.54
CA LYS A 96 -10.65 13.79 -5.79
C LYS A 96 -10.39 12.80 -6.92
N ALA A 97 -10.05 11.55 -6.60
CA ALA A 97 -9.71 10.53 -7.57
C ALA A 97 -10.91 10.20 -8.48
N LYS A 98 -10.63 10.09 -9.78
CA LYS A 98 -11.62 9.77 -10.82
C LYS A 98 -11.33 8.40 -11.42
N TYR A 99 -11.79 7.37 -10.74
CA TYR A 99 -11.64 6.01 -11.21
C TYR A 99 -12.61 5.70 -12.36
N ALA A 100 -12.08 5.15 -13.45
CA ALA A 100 -12.91 4.55 -14.50
C ALA A 100 -13.52 3.23 -14.03
N LEU A 101 -12.81 2.52 -13.16
CA LEU A 101 -13.25 1.26 -12.55
C LEU A 101 -12.80 1.20 -11.08
N GLU A 102 -13.70 0.76 -10.21
CA GLU A 102 -13.41 0.42 -8.81
C GLU A 102 -13.60 -1.07 -8.61
N LEU A 103 -12.55 -1.76 -8.15
CA LEU A 103 -12.50 -3.22 -8.06
C LEU A 103 -12.32 -3.68 -6.60
N GLN A 104 -12.99 -4.79 -6.25
CA GLN A 104 -13.04 -5.27 -4.86
C GLN A 104 -11.72 -5.90 -4.39
N GLU A 105 -10.98 -6.54 -5.30
CA GLU A 105 -9.80 -7.33 -4.95
C GLU A 105 -8.55 -6.87 -5.72
N THR A 106 -7.37 -7.02 -5.10
CA THR A 106 -6.08 -6.73 -5.73
C THR A 106 -5.87 -7.53 -7.01
N GLY A 107 -6.23 -8.82 -7.02
CA GLY A 107 -6.13 -9.68 -8.20
C GLY A 107 -6.94 -9.20 -9.40
N LEU A 108 -8.08 -8.53 -9.16
CA LEU A 108 -8.88 -7.94 -10.23
C LEU A 108 -8.20 -6.69 -10.83
N VAL A 109 -7.52 -5.88 -10.00
CA VAL A 109 -6.71 -4.75 -10.48
C VAL A 109 -5.56 -5.29 -11.35
N VAL A 110 -4.82 -6.29 -10.87
CA VAL A 110 -3.75 -6.95 -11.64
C VAL A 110 -4.28 -7.44 -13.00
N SER A 111 -5.38 -8.20 -13.00
CA SER A 111 -5.98 -8.74 -14.23
C SER A 111 -6.45 -7.65 -15.19
N LYS A 112 -7.03 -6.56 -14.67
CA LYS A 112 -7.49 -5.45 -15.50
C LYS A 112 -6.32 -4.72 -16.14
N VAL A 113 -5.28 -4.38 -15.37
CA VAL A 113 -4.08 -3.69 -15.88
C VAL A 113 -3.33 -4.57 -16.87
N ALA A 114 -3.23 -5.88 -16.61
CA ALA A 114 -2.60 -6.84 -17.53
C ALA A 114 -3.33 -6.96 -18.87
N SER A 115 -4.67 -6.83 -18.88
CA SER A 115 -5.48 -6.98 -20.10
C SER A 115 -5.74 -5.68 -20.85
N ASP A 116 -5.41 -4.53 -20.28
CA ASP A 116 -5.65 -3.20 -20.85
C ASP A 116 -4.35 -2.39 -20.86
N LYS A 117 -3.74 -2.23 -22.05
CA LYS A 117 -2.48 -1.49 -22.23
C LYS A 117 -2.56 -0.01 -21.80
N ASN A 118 -3.76 0.52 -21.74
CA ASN A 118 -4.00 1.91 -21.38
C ASN A 118 -4.33 2.10 -19.88
N ALA A 119 -4.37 0.99 -19.12
CA ALA A 119 -4.71 1.05 -17.72
C ALA A 119 -3.51 1.45 -16.83
N ILE A 120 -3.84 2.23 -15.79
CA ILE A 120 -2.99 2.48 -14.63
C ILE A 120 -3.77 2.11 -13.38
N GLY A 121 -3.09 1.55 -12.40
CA GLY A 121 -3.67 1.22 -11.10
C GLY A 121 -2.62 1.25 -10.00
N TYR A 122 -3.00 0.77 -8.82
CA TYR A 122 -2.08 0.59 -7.70
C TYR A 122 -2.38 -0.72 -6.96
N VAL A 123 -1.34 -1.37 -6.51
CA VAL A 123 -1.41 -2.62 -5.74
C VAL A 123 -0.33 -2.64 -4.66
N SER A 124 -0.46 -3.52 -3.65
CA SER A 124 0.67 -3.84 -2.77
C SER A 124 1.85 -4.32 -3.62
N LEU A 125 3.06 -3.89 -3.27
CA LEU A 125 4.29 -4.27 -3.98
C LEU A 125 4.45 -5.79 -4.06
N ALA A 126 4.06 -6.51 -3.03
CA ALA A 126 4.03 -7.98 -2.99
C ALA A 126 3.15 -8.63 -4.09
N SER A 127 2.28 -7.84 -4.75
CA SER A 127 1.41 -8.30 -5.85
C SER A 127 1.91 -7.93 -7.23
N VAL A 128 3.00 -7.17 -7.33
CA VAL A 128 3.63 -6.78 -8.59
C VAL A 128 4.37 -7.98 -9.16
N ASP A 129 4.03 -8.35 -10.38
CA ASP A 129 4.57 -9.55 -11.01
C ASP A 129 4.47 -9.41 -12.54
N GLU A 130 5.61 -9.32 -13.21
CA GLU A 130 5.67 -9.19 -14.67
C GLU A 130 5.15 -10.44 -15.40
N GLU A 131 5.24 -11.61 -14.77
CA GLU A 131 4.67 -12.84 -15.33
C GLU A 131 3.14 -12.77 -15.38
N LYS A 132 2.53 -11.97 -14.49
CA LYS A 132 1.10 -11.65 -14.50
C LYS A 132 0.72 -10.53 -15.45
N GLY A 133 1.69 -9.96 -16.17
CA GLY A 133 1.45 -8.96 -17.21
C GLY A 133 1.39 -7.51 -16.73
N ILE A 134 1.86 -7.21 -15.54
CA ILE A 134 1.97 -5.86 -14.98
C ILE A 134 3.39 -5.55 -14.54
N LYS A 135 3.76 -4.27 -14.55
CA LYS A 135 4.98 -3.75 -13.94
C LYS A 135 4.68 -2.51 -13.11
N ALA A 136 5.48 -2.27 -12.07
CA ALA A 136 5.45 -1.00 -11.37
C ALA A 136 6.30 0.03 -12.12
N VAL A 137 5.78 1.25 -12.24
CA VAL A 137 6.58 2.39 -12.71
C VAL A 137 7.44 2.90 -11.56
N LYS A 138 8.58 3.50 -11.89
CA LYS A 138 9.38 4.26 -10.93
C LYS A 138 8.61 5.50 -10.49
N VAL A 139 8.90 5.98 -9.30
CA VAL A 139 8.38 7.25 -8.80
C VAL A 139 9.55 8.17 -8.53
N ASP A 140 9.66 9.27 -9.27
CA ASP A 140 10.82 10.16 -9.26
C ASP A 140 12.16 9.42 -9.47
N GLY A 141 12.18 8.48 -10.41
CA GLY A 141 13.36 7.68 -10.72
C GLY A 141 13.66 6.55 -9.72
N ILE A 142 12.88 6.41 -8.64
CA ILE A 142 13.07 5.39 -7.61
C ILE A 142 12.21 4.15 -7.95
N GLU A 143 12.86 3.00 -7.98
CA GLU A 143 12.20 1.72 -8.23
C GLU A 143 11.36 1.29 -7.02
N ALA A 144 10.18 0.73 -7.29
CA ALA A 144 9.32 0.13 -6.28
C ALA A 144 9.86 -1.26 -5.89
N THR A 145 10.82 -1.29 -4.97
CA THR A 145 11.44 -2.52 -4.44
C THR A 145 11.34 -2.56 -2.92
N GLU A 146 11.37 -3.77 -2.35
CA GLU A 146 11.41 -3.94 -0.89
C GLU A 146 12.62 -3.24 -0.27
N GLU A 147 13.79 -3.25 -0.95
CA GLU A 147 15.00 -2.57 -0.50
C GLU A 147 14.78 -1.05 -0.42
N ASN A 148 14.15 -0.44 -1.44
CA ASN A 148 13.89 0.99 -1.47
C ASN A 148 12.78 1.40 -0.51
N VAL A 149 11.84 0.50 -0.20
CA VAL A 149 10.87 0.66 0.90
C VAL A 149 11.60 0.62 2.25
N ALA A 150 12.46 -0.37 2.47
CA ALA A 150 13.19 -0.56 3.72
C ALA A 150 14.12 0.60 4.07
N ASN A 151 14.83 1.15 3.08
CA ASN A 151 15.75 2.29 3.27
C ASN A 151 15.05 3.65 3.21
N GLY A 152 13.72 3.69 2.96
CA GLY A 152 12.91 4.91 2.93
C GLY A 152 13.06 5.77 1.68
N THR A 153 13.79 5.30 0.63
CA THR A 153 13.91 6.05 -0.63
C THR A 153 12.65 5.96 -1.48
N TYR A 154 11.95 4.82 -1.47
CA TYR A 154 10.63 4.70 -2.08
C TYR A 154 9.55 5.10 -1.07
N THR A 155 8.97 6.28 -1.29
CA THR A 155 8.05 6.92 -0.32
C THR A 155 6.58 6.48 -0.46
N VAL A 156 6.24 5.75 -1.53
CA VAL A 156 4.86 5.26 -1.75
C VAL A 156 4.68 3.96 -0.95
N GLN A 157 4.54 4.12 0.36
CA GLN A 157 4.47 3.01 1.32
C GLN A 157 3.52 3.34 2.47
N ARG A 158 3.06 2.31 3.16
CA ARG A 158 2.18 2.42 4.33
C ARG A 158 2.61 1.44 5.43
N PRO A 159 2.38 1.78 6.70
CA PRO A 159 2.60 0.83 7.79
C PRO A 159 1.42 -0.15 7.90
N PHE A 160 1.72 -1.38 8.30
CA PHE A 160 0.76 -2.27 8.92
C PHE A 160 0.96 -2.21 10.43
N VAL A 161 -0.08 -1.76 11.10
CA VAL A 161 -0.05 -1.46 12.53
C VAL A 161 -1.05 -2.36 13.26
N GLN A 162 -0.61 -2.96 14.35
CA GLN A 162 -1.52 -3.56 15.31
C GLN A 162 -1.66 -2.68 16.53
N ILE A 163 -2.89 -2.59 17.03
CA ILE A 163 -3.22 -1.85 18.24
C ILE A 163 -3.80 -2.77 19.30
N TYR A 164 -3.51 -2.46 20.55
CA TYR A 164 -4.16 -3.07 21.71
C TYR A 164 -4.41 -2.00 22.77
N LYS A 165 -5.32 -2.31 23.70
CA LYS A 165 -5.67 -1.37 24.77
C LYS A 165 -4.45 -1.03 25.61
N LYS A 166 -4.16 0.25 25.78
CA LYS A 166 -3.02 0.74 26.57
C LYS A 166 -3.11 0.22 28.02
N GLY A 167 -1.98 -0.28 28.52
CA GLY A 167 -1.90 -0.87 29.85
C GLY A 167 -2.51 -2.28 29.96
N SER A 168 -2.83 -2.92 28.85
CA SER A 168 -3.26 -4.32 28.87
C SER A 168 -2.13 -5.23 29.35
N THR A 169 -2.46 -6.15 30.26
CA THR A 169 -1.55 -7.19 30.79
C THR A 169 -1.96 -8.59 30.32
N ASP A 170 -2.74 -8.67 29.23
CA ASP A 170 -3.17 -9.97 28.71
C ASP A 170 -1.98 -10.76 28.17
N PRO A 171 -1.73 -11.99 28.68
CA PRO A 171 -0.57 -12.80 28.29
C PRO A 171 -0.59 -13.23 26.82
N LEU A 172 -1.78 -13.26 26.16
CA LEU A 172 -1.87 -13.61 24.74
C LEU A 172 -1.33 -12.47 23.87
N ILE A 173 -1.51 -11.21 24.26
CA ILE A 173 -0.93 -10.07 23.54
C ILE A 173 0.59 -10.16 23.57
N LYS A 174 1.17 -10.41 24.76
CA LYS A 174 2.61 -10.54 24.89
C LYS A 174 3.15 -11.70 24.06
N ALA A 175 2.56 -12.89 24.19
CA ALA A 175 2.99 -14.07 23.44
C ALA A 175 2.91 -13.87 21.91
N TRP A 176 1.90 -13.14 21.46
CA TRP A 176 1.74 -12.79 20.05
C TRP A 176 2.87 -11.87 19.55
N PHE A 177 3.20 -10.80 20.28
CA PHE A 177 4.29 -9.91 19.89
C PHE A 177 5.66 -10.54 20.08
N GLU A 178 5.84 -11.43 21.07
CA GLU A 178 7.07 -12.27 21.18
C GLU A 178 7.27 -13.16 19.95
N PHE A 179 6.18 -13.78 19.45
CA PHE A 179 6.23 -14.55 18.21
C PHE A 179 6.56 -13.68 17.00
N LEU A 180 5.89 -12.54 16.83
CA LEU A 180 6.15 -11.64 15.71
C LEU A 180 7.56 -11.05 15.73
N ALA A 181 8.13 -10.82 16.91
CA ALA A 181 9.51 -10.33 17.09
C ALA A 181 10.57 -11.44 16.88
N SER A 182 10.17 -12.72 16.87
CA SER A 182 11.10 -13.83 16.64
C SER A 182 11.60 -13.89 15.19
N ASP A 183 12.73 -14.56 14.96
CA ASP A 183 13.27 -14.77 13.61
C ASP A 183 12.23 -15.43 12.69
N GLU A 184 11.43 -16.38 13.21
CA GLU A 184 10.37 -17.04 12.45
C GLU A 184 9.26 -16.07 12.07
N GLY A 185 8.78 -15.24 13.01
CA GLY A 185 7.75 -14.23 12.76
C GLY A 185 8.21 -13.19 11.74
N GLN A 186 9.44 -12.69 11.88
CA GLN A 186 10.05 -11.73 10.95
C GLN A 186 10.23 -12.35 9.55
N GLN A 187 10.64 -13.61 9.45
CA GLN A 187 10.79 -14.30 8.18
C GLN A 187 9.42 -14.49 7.47
N ILE A 188 8.37 -14.84 8.22
CA ILE A 188 7.01 -14.97 7.65
C ILE A 188 6.53 -13.64 7.05
N ILE A 189 6.84 -12.52 7.71
CA ILE A 189 6.50 -11.18 7.18
C ILE A 189 7.27 -10.92 5.89
N ALA A 190 8.58 -11.17 5.88
CA ALA A 190 9.43 -10.97 4.71
C ALA A 190 9.02 -11.88 3.52
N ASP A 191 8.67 -13.14 3.77
CA ASP A 191 8.20 -14.08 2.73
C ASP A 191 6.88 -13.65 2.06
N LYS A 192 6.18 -12.67 2.65
CA LYS A 192 4.99 -12.05 2.05
C LYS A 192 5.30 -10.81 1.21
N GLY A 193 6.58 -10.49 0.98
CA GLY A 193 7.00 -9.29 0.24
C GLY A 193 6.75 -8.00 1.03
N LEU A 194 6.72 -8.08 2.35
CA LEU A 194 6.58 -6.95 3.26
C LEU A 194 7.92 -6.67 3.93
N VAL A 195 8.17 -5.44 4.33
CA VAL A 195 9.40 -5.03 5.01
C VAL A 195 9.20 -5.09 6.52
N PRO A 196 9.76 -6.11 7.22
CA PRO A 196 9.62 -6.24 8.66
C PRO A 196 10.15 -5.01 9.40
N GLN A 197 9.56 -4.72 10.55
CA GLN A 197 10.02 -3.66 11.45
C GLN A 197 10.40 -4.26 12.80
N GLU A 198 11.25 -3.54 13.55
CA GLU A 198 11.57 -3.93 14.91
C GLU A 198 10.30 -3.86 15.79
N ILE A 199 9.94 -4.96 16.40
CA ILE A 199 8.71 -5.10 17.17
C ILE A 199 9.03 -5.01 18.66
N GLU A 200 8.51 -3.96 19.30
CA GLU A 200 8.58 -3.84 20.75
C GLU A 200 7.58 -4.78 21.42
N VAL A 201 8.11 -5.74 22.18
CA VAL A 201 7.29 -6.67 22.97
C VAL A 201 6.74 -5.97 24.22
N PRO A 202 5.43 -6.04 24.50
CA PRO A 202 4.87 -5.43 25.69
C PRO A 202 5.52 -5.94 26.97
N ASN A 203 5.95 -5.02 27.83
CA ASN A 203 6.38 -5.32 29.18
C ASN A 203 5.15 -5.56 30.05
N ASN A 204 5.08 -6.69 30.73
CA ASN A 204 4.04 -6.97 31.73
C ASN A 204 4.31 -6.24 33.04
#